data_344f06d3672ea0f3de49006cd1ae5bb6
#
_entry.id   344f06d3672ea0f3de49006cd1ae5bb6
#
_cell.length_a   1.000
_cell.length_b   1.000
_cell.length_c   1.000
_cell.angle_alpha   90.00
_cell.angle_beta   90.00
_cell.angle_gamma   90.00
#
_symmetry.space_group_name_H-M   'P 1'
#
loop_
_entity.id
_entity.type
_entity.pdbx_description
1 polymer ?
#
loop_
_entity_poly.entity_id
_entity_poly.type
_entity_poly.pdbx_seq_one_letter_code
_entity_poly.pdbx_strand_id
1 'polypeptide(L)'
;MGLFDKVKNAVDTAQNVAGKVQAVSDRFSSRGIMIENDEAEKVLEKILLENEEVKRSYKGLRDLIVFTDKRVIKVDIQGVTGKKKEYLSIPYRAISRFSIETAGSFDMDSELKIYGSSNLIAEFEFGKSESIFEVQSYLAKIILWKG
;
A
#
# COMPACT_ATOMS: atom_id res chain seq x y z
N MET A 1 29.13 6.47 -36.37
CA MET A 1 28.67 5.54 -35.33
C MET A 1 28.90 4.11 -35.80
N GLY A 2 29.65 3.35 -35.04
CA GLY A 2 29.93 1.97 -35.34
C GLY A 2 28.75 1.05 -35.06
N LEU A 3 28.81 -0.15 -35.63
CA LEU A 3 27.79 -1.19 -35.39
C LEU A 3 27.64 -1.50 -33.89
N PHE A 4 28.73 -1.46 -33.15
CA PHE A 4 28.76 -1.71 -31.71
C PHE A 4 27.91 -0.70 -30.92
N ASP A 5 27.98 0.58 -31.29
CA ASP A 5 27.22 1.66 -30.67
C ASP A 5 25.72 1.49 -30.92
N LYS A 6 25.36 1.05 -32.14
CA LYS A 6 23.96 0.77 -32.49
C LYS A 6 23.39 -0.39 -31.69
N VAL A 7 24.17 -1.45 -31.49
CA VAL A 7 23.77 -2.60 -30.69
C VAL A 7 23.60 -2.19 -29.21
N LYS A 8 24.53 -1.43 -28.67
CA LYS A 8 24.44 -0.92 -27.30
C LYS A 8 23.18 -0.09 -27.10
N ASN A 9 22.91 0.84 -27.99
CA ASN A 9 21.70 1.69 -27.89
C ASN A 9 20.43 0.86 -27.98
N ALA A 10 20.38 -0.16 -28.82
CA ALA A 10 19.23 -1.05 -28.92
C ALA A 10 19.02 -1.85 -27.63
N VAL A 11 20.09 -2.35 -27.01
CA VAL A 11 20.02 -3.06 -25.73
C VAL A 11 19.55 -2.14 -24.61
N ASP A 12 20.10 -0.93 -24.51
CA ASP A 12 19.70 0.04 -23.51
C ASP A 12 18.23 0.41 -23.65
N THR A 13 17.76 0.61 -24.88
CA THR A 13 16.35 0.89 -25.17
C THR A 13 15.45 -0.28 -24.75
N ALA A 14 15.84 -1.50 -25.09
CA ALA A 14 15.09 -2.70 -24.74
C ALA A 14 14.99 -2.88 -23.23
N GLN A 15 16.08 -2.64 -22.50
CA GLN A 15 16.09 -2.70 -21.04
C GLN A 15 15.18 -1.63 -20.42
N ASN A 16 15.21 -0.42 -20.96
CA ASN A 16 14.33 0.65 -20.47
C ASN A 16 12.85 0.34 -20.72
N VAL A 17 12.51 -0.20 -21.88
CA VAL A 17 11.15 -0.63 -22.19
C VAL A 17 10.71 -1.77 -21.29
N ALA A 18 11.56 -2.78 -21.11
CA ALA A 18 11.29 -3.90 -20.23
C ALA A 18 11.07 -3.45 -18.78
N GLY A 19 11.89 -2.52 -18.29
CA GLY A 19 11.72 -1.94 -16.96
C GLY A 19 10.39 -1.20 -16.80
N LYS A 20 9.98 -0.42 -17.81
CA LYS A 20 8.69 0.27 -17.81
C LYS A 20 7.51 -0.70 -17.86
N VAL A 21 7.60 -1.74 -18.69
CA VAL A 21 6.57 -2.78 -18.79
C VAL A 21 6.45 -3.54 -17.47
N GLN A 22 7.57 -3.88 -16.86
CA GLN A 22 7.58 -4.55 -15.55
C GLN A 22 6.94 -3.67 -14.46
N ALA A 23 7.26 -2.38 -14.43
CA ALA A 23 6.67 -1.45 -13.47
C ALA A 23 5.15 -1.33 -13.65
N VAL A 24 4.66 -1.32 -14.91
CA VAL A 24 3.22 -1.30 -15.21
C VAL A 24 2.58 -2.64 -14.81
N SER A 25 3.22 -3.76 -15.14
CA SER A 25 2.75 -5.09 -14.75
C SER A 25 2.63 -5.23 -13.23
N ASP A 26 3.64 -4.75 -12.50
CA ASP A 26 3.64 -4.79 -11.04
C ASP A 26 2.52 -3.94 -10.46
N ARG A 27 2.20 -2.79 -11.08
CA ARG A 27 1.07 -1.96 -10.66
C ARG A 27 -0.28 -2.65 -10.85
N PHE A 28 -0.42 -3.49 -11.87
CA PHE A 28 -1.66 -4.21 -12.14
C PHE A 28 -1.78 -5.53 -11.39
N SER A 29 -0.65 -6.21 -11.15
CA SER A 29 -0.63 -7.55 -10.56
C SER A 29 -0.25 -7.58 -9.09
N SER A 30 0.41 -6.55 -8.61
CA SER A 30 0.89 -6.49 -7.22
C SER A 30 0.38 -5.22 -6.57
N ARG A 31 -0.75 -5.33 -5.91
CA ARG A 31 -1.31 -4.23 -5.13
C ARG A 31 -0.77 -4.30 -3.72
N GLY A 32 -0.68 -3.15 -3.06
CA GLY A 32 -0.26 -3.11 -1.66
C GLY A 32 1.16 -3.59 -1.40
N ILE A 33 2.13 -3.06 -2.12
CA ILE A 33 3.55 -3.30 -1.89
C ILE A 33 4.03 -2.40 -0.75
N MET A 34 4.80 -2.96 0.17
CA MET A 34 5.41 -2.20 1.26
C MET A 34 6.36 -1.14 0.69
N ILE A 35 6.27 0.07 1.23
CA ILE A 35 7.14 1.18 0.87
C ILE A 35 7.91 1.66 2.10
N GLU A 36 8.96 2.44 1.87
CA GLU A 36 9.71 3.06 2.95
C GLU A 36 8.84 4.09 3.70
N ASN A 37 9.03 4.17 4.99
CA ASN A 37 8.26 5.08 5.84
C ASN A 37 8.45 6.54 5.44
N ASP A 38 9.64 6.91 4.97
CA ASP A 38 9.94 8.27 4.49
C ASP A 38 9.04 8.68 3.32
N GLU A 39 8.76 7.75 2.41
CA GLU A 39 7.87 8.00 1.27
C GLU A 39 6.45 8.28 1.76
N ALA A 40 5.97 7.47 2.69
CA ALA A 40 4.64 7.66 3.29
C ALA A 40 4.57 8.98 4.07
N GLU A 41 5.60 9.31 4.84
CA GLU A 41 5.66 10.55 5.61
C GLU A 41 5.56 11.78 4.70
N LYS A 42 6.17 11.77 3.53
CA LYS A 42 6.07 12.87 2.56
C LYS A 42 4.63 13.04 2.07
N VAL A 43 3.94 11.95 1.78
CA VAL A 43 2.54 12.00 1.35
C VAL A 43 1.64 12.57 2.44
N LEU A 44 1.97 12.25 3.69
CA LEU A 44 1.14 12.58 4.86
C LEU A 44 1.63 13.80 5.64
N GLU A 45 2.63 14.53 5.15
CA GLU A 45 3.30 15.61 5.91
C GLU A 45 2.35 16.67 6.46
N LYS A 46 1.24 16.93 5.75
CA LYS A 46 0.26 17.95 6.15
C LYS A 46 -0.74 17.46 7.18
N ILE A 47 -0.82 16.15 7.43
CA ILE A 47 -1.82 15.59 8.33
C ILE A 47 -1.24 14.82 9.52
N LEU A 48 0.02 14.42 9.46
CA LEU A 48 0.66 13.76 10.59
C LEU A 48 0.82 14.73 11.77
N LEU A 49 0.57 14.23 12.97
CA LEU A 49 0.83 14.97 14.19
C LEU A 49 2.34 15.02 14.45
N GLU A 50 2.78 16.04 15.19
CA GLU A 50 4.20 16.27 15.48
C GLU A 50 4.90 15.03 16.07
N ASN A 51 4.22 14.31 16.94
CA ASN A 51 4.78 13.14 17.62
C ASN A 51 4.20 11.82 17.10
N GLU A 52 3.61 11.85 15.91
CA GLU A 52 3.05 10.65 15.28
C GLU A 52 4.09 9.95 14.43
N GLU A 53 4.28 8.66 14.69
CA GLU A 53 5.31 7.86 14.01
C GLU A 53 4.68 6.86 13.06
N VAL A 54 5.15 6.86 11.80
CA VAL A 54 4.76 5.88 10.80
C VAL A 54 5.49 4.56 11.10
N LYS A 55 4.73 3.49 11.23
CA LYS A 55 5.25 2.16 11.53
C LYS A 55 5.34 1.27 10.29
N ARG A 56 4.30 1.26 9.47
CA ARG A 56 4.24 0.47 8.24
C ARG A 56 3.42 1.19 7.19
N SER A 57 3.81 1.02 5.93
CA SER A 57 3.15 1.67 4.80
C SER A 57 3.10 0.74 3.61
N TYR A 58 1.96 0.69 2.94
CA TYR A 58 1.75 -0.14 1.76
C TYR A 58 1.06 0.69 0.68
N LYS A 59 1.61 0.64 -0.53
CA LYS A 59 1.12 1.42 -1.66
C LYS A 59 0.41 0.51 -2.65
N GLY A 60 -0.84 0.79 -2.92
CA GLY A 60 -1.63 0.15 -3.97
C GLY A 60 -1.56 0.92 -5.28
N LEU A 61 -2.44 0.55 -6.22
CA LEU A 61 -2.49 1.18 -7.54
C LEU A 61 -2.88 2.66 -7.44
N ARG A 62 -3.92 2.96 -6.67
CA ARG A 62 -4.44 4.32 -6.48
C ARG A 62 -4.73 4.64 -5.02
N ASP A 63 -4.16 3.88 -4.13
CA ASP A 63 -4.38 4.04 -2.71
C ASP A 63 -3.09 3.76 -1.93
N LEU A 64 -3.11 4.17 -0.68
CA LEU A 64 -2.02 3.99 0.26
C LEU A 64 -2.65 3.67 1.61
N ILE A 65 -2.16 2.66 2.30
CA ILE A 65 -2.53 2.42 3.69
C ILE A 65 -1.30 2.55 4.58
N VAL A 66 -1.43 3.33 5.63
CA VAL A 66 -0.35 3.64 6.56
C VAL A 66 -0.80 3.33 7.98
N PHE A 67 0.02 2.57 8.68
CA PHE A 67 -0.18 2.28 10.09
C PHE A 67 0.79 3.14 10.89
N THR A 68 0.24 4.06 11.68
CA THR A 68 1.02 4.86 12.61
C THR A 68 0.90 4.30 14.03
N ASP A 69 1.59 4.89 14.98
CA ASP A 69 1.42 4.54 16.39
C ASP A 69 0.05 4.99 16.95
N LYS A 70 -0.71 5.80 16.21
CA LYS A 70 -1.97 6.39 16.69
C LYS A 70 -3.21 5.97 15.88
N ARG A 71 -3.08 5.72 14.59
CA ARG A 71 -4.23 5.48 13.69
C ARG A 71 -3.81 4.70 12.45
N VAL A 72 -4.82 4.21 11.75
CA VAL A 72 -4.67 3.77 10.35
C VAL A 72 -5.07 4.94 9.46
N ILE A 73 -4.28 5.24 8.46
CA ILE A 73 -4.59 6.28 7.46
C ILE A 73 -4.67 5.60 6.11
N LYS A 74 -5.81 5.76 5.45
CA LYS A 74 -5.97 5.31 4.06
C LYS A 74 -6.07 6.54 3.17
N VAL A 75 -5.24 6.59 2.13
CA VAL A 75 -5.25 7.66 1.14
C VAL A 75 -5.76 7.08 -0.17
N ASP A 76 -6.81 7.66 -0.70
CA ASP A 76 -7.37 7.29 -2.00
C ASP A 76 -7.16 8.43 -3.00
N ILE A 77 -6.53 8.11 -4.13
CA ILE A 77 -6.32 9.04 -5.23
C ILE A 77 -7.55 8.98 -6.13
N GLN A 78 -8.22 10.12 -6.28
CA GLN A 78 -9.48 10.21 -7.00
C GLN A 78 -9.34 11.02 -8.29
N GLY A 79 -10.24 10.77 -9.23
CA GLY A 79 -10.33 11.49 -10.48
C GLY A 79 -9.24 11.12 -11.48
N VAL A 80 -9.37 11.67 -12.69
CA VAL A 80 -8.49 11.37 -13.83
C VAL A 80 -7.09 11.97 -13.63
N THR A 81 -7.02 13.18 -13.06
CA THR A 81 -5.76 13.90 -12.87
C THR A 81 -4.97 13.44 -11.63
N GLY A 82 -5.61 12.71 -10.72
CA GLY A 82 -5.00 12.29 -9.46
C GLY A 82 -4.75 13.41 -8.48
N LYS A 83 -5.29 14.61 -8.72
CA LYS A 83 -5.11 15.77 -7.82
C LYS A 83 -6.00 15.71 -6.60
N LYS A 84 -7.18 15.09 -6.72
CA LYS A 84 -8.11 14.92 -5.61
C LYS A 84 -7.70 13.68 -4.82
N LYS A 85 -7.52 13.85 -3.51
CA LYS A 85 -7.17 12.75 -2.61
C LYS A 85 -8.09 12.78 -1.40
N GLU A 86 -8.52 11.61 -0.98
CA GLU A 86 -9.21 11.43 0.30
C GLU A 86 -8.23 10.87 1.31
N TYR A 87 -8.17 11.46 2.48
CA TYR A 87 -7.37 10.99 3.61
C TYR A 87 -8.33 10.53 4.71
N LEU A 88 -8.49 9.23 4.84
CA LEU A 88 -9.35 8.64 5.86
C LEU A 88 -8.50 8.24 7.07
N SER A 89 -8.79 8.85 8.22
CA SER A 89 -8.13 8.52 9.48
C SER A 89 -9.02 7.61 10.31
N ILE A 90 -8.49 6.48 10.71
CA ILE A 90 -9.22 5.48 11.50
C ILE A 90 -8.46 5.31 12.82
N PRO A 91 -8.93 5.93 13.92
CA PRO A 91 -8.34 5.68 15.23
C PRO A 91 -8.45 4.19 15.57
N TYR A 92 -7.42 3.61 16.18
CA TYR A 92 -7.46 2.19 16.51
C TYR A 92 -8.65 1.83 17.40
N ARG A 93 -9.07 2.73 18.29
CA ARG A 93 -10.25 2.52 19.15
C ARG A 93 -11.56 2.42 18.38
N ALA A 94 -11.61 2.94 17.15
CA ALA A 94 -12.81 2.87 16.31
C ALA A 94 -12.93 1.54 15.56
N ILE A 95 -11.92 0.70 15.59
CA ILE A 95 -11.92 -0.59 14.93
C ILE A 95 -12.49 -1.62 15.89
N SER A 96 -13.66 -2.16 15.55
CA SER A 96 -14.32 -3.19 16.35
C SER A 96 -13.83 -4.59 15.96
N ARG A 97 -13.53 -4.79 14.68
CA ARG A 97 -13.01 -6.03 14.15
C ARG A 97 -12.30 -5.80 12.82
N PHE A 98 -11.50 -6.74 12.43
CA PHE A 98 -10.83 -6.74 11.12
C PHE A 98 -10.74 -8.17 10.63
N SER A 99 -10.68 -8.33 9.32
CA SER A 99 -10.50 -9.64 8.69
C SER A 99 -9.40 -9.60 7.66
N ILE A 100 -8.75 -10.71 7.48
CA ILE A 100 -7.83 -10.91 6.37
C ILE A 100 -8.37 -12.04 5.49
N GLU A 101 -8.21 -11.90 4.19
CA GLU A 101 -8.50 -12.92 3.22
C GLU A 101 -7.21 -13.29 2.52
N THR A 102 -6.84 -14.56 2.59
CA THR A 102 -5.60 -15.05 1.96
C THR A 102 -5.81 -15.23 0.48
N ALA A 103 -4.72 -15.09 -0.29
CA ALA A 103 -4.74 -15.31 -1.73
C ALA A 103 -5.15 -16.76 -2.05
N GLY A 104 -6.05 -16.92 -3.03
CA GLY A 104 -6.43 -18.22 -3.54
C GLY A 104 -5.47 -18.71 -4.62
N SER A 105 -5.78 -19.89 -5.19
CA SER A 105 -4.91 -20.53 -6.20
C SER A 105 -4.78 -19.71 -7.48
N PHE A 106 -5.81 -18.98 -7.84
CA PHE A 106 -5.86 -18.16 -9.06
C PHE A 106 -5.77 -16.66 -8.76
N ASP A 107 -6.20 -16.27 -7.56
CA ASP A 107 -6.10 -14.91 -7.09
C ASP A 107 -4.81 -14.79 -6.26
N MET A 108 -3.93 -13.93 -6.70
CA MET A 108 -2.61 -13.74 -6.07
C MET A 108 -2.62 -12.63 -5.02
N ASP A 109 -3.72 -11.94 -4.89
CA ASP A 109 -3.85 -10.82 -3.94
C ASP A 109 -4.55 -11.28 -2.66
N SER A 110 -4.11 -10.74 -1.56
CA SER A 110 -4.76 -10.89 -0.27
C SER A 110 -5.46 -9.58 0.11
N GLU A 111 -6.37 -9.63 1.05
CA GLU A 111 -7.18 -8.46 1.38
C GLU A 111 -7.33 -8.27 2.88
N LEU A 112 -7.24 -7.02 3.29
CA LEU A 112 -7.55 -6.59 4.65
C LEU A 112 -8.86 -5.81 4.64
N LYS A 113 -9.76 -6.16 5.56
CA LYS A 113 -11.00 -5.39 5.80
C LYS A 113 -11.03 -4.92 7.25
N ILE A 114 -11.34 -3.65 7.43
CA ILE A 114 -11.44 -2.99 8.73
C ILE A 114 -12.88 -2.57 8.96
N TYR A 115 -13.45 -2.96 10.09
CA TYR A 115 -14.84 -2.71 10.42
C TYR A 115 -14.97 -1.84 11.67
N GLY A 116 -15.95 -0.95 11.64
CA GLY A 116 -16.47 -0.29 12.82
C GLY A 116 -17.56 -1.13 13.49
N SER A 117 -18.34 -0.50 14.38
CA SER A 117 -19.36 -1.19 15.15
C SER A 117 -20.44 -1.86 14.30
N SER A 118 -20.79 -1.30 13.15
CA SER A 118 -21.88 -1.79 12.32
C SER A 118 -21.55 -1.95 10.83
N ASN A 119 -20.43 -1.41 10.37
CA ASN A 119 -20.14 -1.38 8.93
C ASN A 119 -18.66 -1.51 8.61
N LEU A 120 -18.40 -1.83 7.34
CA LEU A 120 -17.07 -1.77 6.76
C LEU A 120 -16.60 -0.33 6.69
N ILE A 121 -15.42 -0.06 7.22
CA ILE A 121 -14.81 1.28 7.18
C ILE A 121 -13.85 1.37 6.00
N ALA A 122 -13.00 0.37 5.81
CA ALA A 122 -11.97 0.38 4.77
C ALA A 122 -11.57 -1.02 4.38
N GLU A 123 -11.11 -1.14 3.14
CA GLU A 123 -10.52 -2.36 2.61
C GLU A 123 -9.26 -2.01 1.82
N PHE A 124 -8.30 -2.94 1.76
CA PHE A 124 -7.05 -2.74 1.06
C PHE A 124 -6.53 -4.08 0.55
N GLU A 125 -6.14 -4.11 -0.73
CA GLU A 125 -5.56 -5.29 -1.36
C GLU A 125 -4.04 -5.26 -1.28
N PHE A 126 -3.45 -6.40 -0.92
CA PHE A 126 -2.00 -6.59 -0.83
C PHE A 126 -1.53 -7.52 -1.93
N GLY A 127 -0.40 -7.18 -2.55
CA GLY A 127 0.22 -8.03 -3.55
C GLY A 127 0.77 -9.33 -2.97
N LYS A 128 1.01 -10.28 -3.83
CA LYS A 128 1.47 -11.63 -3.45
C LYS A 128 2.82 -11.67 -2.72
N SER A 129 3.63 -10.63 -2.87
CA SER A 129 4.94 -10.54 -2.22
C SER A 129 4.85 -10.14 -0.74
N GLU A 130 3.67 -9.67 -0.31
CA GLU A 130 3.47 -9.22 1.07
C GLU A 130 2.80 -10.30 1.91
N SER A 131 3.25 -10.44 3.16
CA SER A 131 2.63 -11.36 4.10
C SER A 131 1.43 -10.70 4.77
N ILE A 132 0.23 -11.15 4.41
CA ILE A 132 -1.00 -10.67 5.04
C ILE A 132 -1.03 -11.04 6.53
N PHE A 133 -0.37 -12.12 6.92
CA PHE A 133 -0.30 -12.52 8.33
C PHE A 133 0.53 -11.57 9.18
N GLU A 134 1.54 -10.90 8.61
CA GLU A 134 2.27 -9.86 9.32
C GLU A 134 1.40 -8.64 9.59
N VAL A 135 0.58 -8.25 8.62
CA VAL A 135 -0.40 -7.17 8.77
C VAL A 135 -1.42 -7.53 9.85
N GLN A 136 -1.93 -8.75 9.81
CA GLN A 136 -2.87 -9.26 10.81
C GLN A 136 -2.25 -9.21 12.22
N SER A 137 -1.03 -9.70 12.36
CA SER A 137 -0.33 -9.72 13.65
C SER A 137 -0.08 -8.32 14.19
N TYR A 138 0.26 -7.40 13.31
CA TYR A 138 0.46 -5.99 13.69
C TYR A 138 -0.83 -5.37 14.24
N LEU A 139 -1.93 -5.53 13.52
CA LEU A 139 -3.23 -5.04 13.96
C LEU A 139 -3.71 -5.72 15.25
N ALA A 140 -3.51 -7.02 15.34
CA ALA A 140 -3.90 -7.77 16.53
C ALA A 140 -3.16 -7.26 17.78
N LYS A 141 -1.88 -6.98 17.66
CA LYS A 141 -1.10 -6.42 18.78
C LYS A 141 -1.65 -5.09 19.25
N ILE A 142 -2.03 -4.22 18.33
CA ILE A 142 -2.51 -2.89 18.67
C ILE A 142 -3.94 -2.93 19.20
N ILE A 143 -4.82 -3.71 18.57
CA ILE A 143 -6.26 -3.65 18.81
C ILE A 143 -6.66 -4.60 19.95
N LEU A 144 -6.08 -5.79 20.00
CA LEU A 144 -6.49 -6.84 20.94
C LEU A 144 -5.65 -6.86 22.21
N TRP A 145 -4.48 -6.29 22.19
CA TRP A 145 -3.60 -6.26 23.35
C TRP A 145 -4.06 -5.22 24.36
N LYS A 146 -4.48 -5.67 25.51
CA LYS A 146 -4.89 -4.81 26.63
C LYS A 146 -3.89 -4.87 27.80
N GLY A 147 -2.69 -5.08 27.46
CA GLY A 147 -1.62 -5.06 28.42
C GLY A 147 -1.10 -5.49 29.28
#